data_629d5e15e10bbd43e179c2fd37d13dcd
#
_entry.id   629d5e15e10bbd43e179c2fd37d13dcd
#
_cell.length_a   1.000
_cell.length_b   1.000
_cell.length_c   1.000
_cell.angle_alpha   90.00
_cell.angle_beta   90.00
_cell.angle_gamma   90.00
#
_symmetry.space_group_name_H-M   'P 1'
#
loop_
_entity.id
_entity.type
_entity.pdbx_description
1 polymer ?
#
loop_
_entity_poly.entity_id
_entity_poly.type
_entity_poly.pdbx_seq_one_letter_code
_entity_poly.pdbx_strand_id
1 'polypeptide(L)' 'MSLQDRLDSLKAKHAALEVALEEETRRPLPDNNTIADLKRRKLKIKDELEHLVPH' A
#
# COMPACT_ATOMS: atom_id res chain seq x y z
N MET A 1 14.92 -6.55 -14.14
CA MET A 1 13.69 -7.03 -13.49
C MET A 1 12.58 -7.22 -14.51
N SER A 2 11.86 -8.31 -14.42
CA SER A 2 10.73 -8.55 -15.28
C SER A 2 9.50 -7.77 -14.79
N LEU A 3 8.52 -7.62 -15.66
CA LEU A 3 7.24 -7.01 -15.27
C LEU A 3 6.58 -7.78 -14.12
N GLN A 4 6.66 -9.11 -14.16
CA GLN A 4 6.09 -9.94 -13.12
C GLN A 4 6.74 -9.69 -11.77
N ASP A 5 8.07 -9.55 -11.74
CA ASP A 5 8.78 -9.26 -10.49
C ASP A 5 8.37 -7.91 -9.92
N ARG A 6 8.19 -6.92 -10.78
CA ARG A 6 7.75 -5.60 -10.35
C ARG A 6 6.32 -5.65 -9.79
N LEU A 7 5.43 -6.37 -10.46
CA LEU A 7 4.06 -6.55 -9.98
C LEU A 7 4.02 -7.23 -8.63
N ASP A 8 4.80 -8.30 -8.46
CA ASP A 8 4.88 -9.02 -7.20
C ASP A 8 5.38 -8.13 -6.07
N SER A 9 6.41 -7.33 -6.35
CA SER A 9 6.96 -6.40 -5.38
C SER A 9 5.93 -5.35 -4.95
N LEU A 10 5.21 -4.79 -5.91
CA LEU A 10 4.18 -3.79 -5.62
C LEU A 10 3.02 -4.39 -4.83
N LYS A 11 2.61 -5.60 -5.18
CA LYS A 11 1.55 -6.30 -4.44
C LYS A 11 1.97 -6.57 -3.00
N ALA A 12 3.22 -6.97 -2.79
CA ALA A 12 3.75 -7.21 -1.46
C ALA A 12 3.76 -5.92 -0.62
N LYS A 13 4.18 -4.81 -1.23
CA LYS A 13 4.18 -3.51 -0.56
C LYS A 13 2.75 -3.06 -0.22
N HIS A 14 1.82 -3.28 -1.14
CA HIS A 14 0.42 -2.94 -0.91
C HIS A 14 -0.13 -3.72 0.30
N ALA A 15 0.12 -5.02 0.34
CA ALA A 15 -0.33 -5.86 1.45
C ALA A 15 0.29 -5.42 2.78
N ALA A 16 1.59 -5.09 2.78
CA ALA A 16 2.27 -4.61 3.97
C ALA A 16 1.66 -3.30 4.49
N LEU A 17 1.32 -2.41 3.58
CA LEU A 17 0.67 -1.14 3.95
C LEU A 17 -0.73 -1.36 4.52
N GLU A 18 -1.48 -2.33 3.99
CA GLU A 18 -2.79 -2.66 4.53
C GLU A 18 -2.69 -3.17 5.96
N VAL A 19 -1.71 -4.04 6.24
CA VAL A 19 -1.47 -4.55 7.59
C VAL A 19 -1.08 -3.42 8.53
N ALA A 20 -0.16 -2.56 8.10
CA ALA A 20 0.28 -1.43 8.91
C ALA A 20 -0.88 -0.49 9.22
N LEU A 21 -1.73 -0.22 8.23
CA LEU A 21 -2.89 0.64 8.40
C LEU A 21 -3.89 0.03 9.39
N GLU A 22 -4.14 -1.27 9.28
CA GLU A 22 -5.02 -1.97 10.18
C GLU A 22 -4.50 -1.92 11.62
N GLU A 23 -3.21 -2.17 11.82
CA GLU A 23 -2.61 -2.12 13.15
C GLU A 23 -2.67 -0.71 13.74
N GLU A 24 -2.44 0.31 12.93
CA GLU A 24 -2.50 1.69 13.40
C GLU A 24 -3.92 2.08 13.84
N THR A 25 -4.93 1.64 13.11
CA THR A 25 -6.32 1.94 13.45
C THR A 25 -6.80 1.19 14.70
N ARG A 26 -6.13 0.09 15.05
CA ARG A 26 -6.48 -0.69 16.25
C ARG A 26 -5.87 -0.14 17.52
N ARG A 27 -4.91 0.77 17.43
CA ARG A 27 -4.29 1.34 18.63
C ARG A 27 -5.31 2.13 19.45
N PRO A 28 -5.15 2.15 20.77
CA PRO A 28 -6.06 2.95 21.64
C PRO A 28 -6.07 4.43 21.26
N LEU A 29 -4.93 4.96 20.80
CA LEU A 29 -4.81 6.34 20.33
C LEU A 29 -4.18 6.34 18.95
N PRO A 30 -4.99 6.11 17.90
CA PRO A 30 -4.46 6.11 16.54
C PRO A 30 -3.87 7.47 16.14
N ASP A 31 -2.74 7.44 15.45
CA ASP A 31 -2.13 8.65 14.93
C ASP A 31 -2.70 8.95 13.55
N ASN A 32 -3.51 9.99 13.46
CA ASN A 32 -4.17 10.37 12.21
C ASN A 32 -3.17 10.74 11.12
N ASN A 33 -2.03 11.32 11.48
CA ASN A 33 -0.99 11.67 10.51
C ASN A 33 -0.38 10.40 9.91
N THR A 34 -0.11 9.41 10.74
CA THR A 34 0.42 8.12 10.26
C THR A 34 -0.60 7.42 9.38
N ILE A 35 -1.87 7.42 9.77
CA ILE A 35 -2.94 6.80 8.98
C ILE A 35 -3.04 7.47 7.61
N ALA A 36 -3.02 8.80 7.56
CA ALA A 36 -3.09 9.54 6.31
C ALA A 36 -1.89 9.22 5.40
N ASP A 37 -0.69 9.15 5.97
CA ASP A 37 0.52 8.82 5.23
C ASP A 37 0.44 7.41 4.63
N LEU A 38 0.00 6.44 5.44
CA LEU A 38 -0.17 5.06 4.97
C LEU A 38 -1.20 4.96 3.84
N LYS A 39 -2.29 5.69 3.96
CA LYS A 39 -3.32 5.72 2.90
C LYS A 39 -2.77 6.31 1.60
N ARG A 40 -1.96 7.36 1.68
CA ARG A 40 -1.33 7.97 0.50
C ARG A 40 -0.39 6.99 -0.18
N ARG A 41 0.43 6.29 0.60
CA ARG A 41 1.35 5.30 0.06
C ARG A 41 0.59 4.15 -0.61
N LYS A 42 -0.48 3.71 0.01
CA LYS A 42 -1.33 2.65 -0.54
C LYS A 42 -1.92 3.07 -1.88
N LEU A 43 -2.45 4.29 -1.97
CA LEU A 43 -3.00 4.82 -3.21
C LEU A 43 -1.95 4.92 -4.31
N LYS A 44 -0.75 5.36 -3.96
CA LYS A 44 0.35 5.48 -4.91
C LYS A 44 0.71 4.13 -5.53
N ILE A 45 0.79 3.10 -4.69
CA ILE A 45 1.10 1.75 -5.14
C ILE A 45 -0.03 1.19 -5.99
N LYS A 46 -1.26 1.45 -5.60
CA LYS A 46 -2.43 1.04 -6.38
C LYS A 46 -2.42 1.68 -7.76
N ASP A 47 -2.10 2.97 -7.85
CA ASP A 47 -1.98 3.66 -9.13
C ASP A 47 -0.89 3.03 -10.01
N GLU A 48 0.25 2.72 -9.44
CA GLU A 48 1.32 2.05 -10.18
C GLU A 48 0.87 0.70 -10.72
N LEU A 49 0.18 -0.07 -9.89
CA LEU A 49 -0.35 -1.37 -10.31
C LEU A 49 -1.33 -1.23 -11.48
N GLU A 50 -2.21 -0.25 -11.41
CA GLU A 50 -3.19 -0.01 -12.46
C GLU A 50 -2.53 0.41 -13.78
N HIS A 51 -1.40 1.13 -13.71
CA HIS A 51 -0.65 1.52 -14.91
C HIS A 51 0.12 0.36 -15.53
N LEU A 52 0.52 -0.63 -14.72
CA LEU A 52 1.30 -1.76 -15.21
C LEU A 52 0.42 -2.89 -15.72
N VAL A 53 -0.81 -2.98 -15.26
CA VAL A 53 -1.75 -4.03 -15.66
C VAL A 53 -2.69 -3.48 -16.74
N PRO A 54 -2.70 -4.07 -17.94
CA PRO A 54 -3.63 -3.61 -18.98
C PRO A 54 -5.08 -3.88 -18.58
N HIS A 55 -5.92 -2.93 -18.89
CA HIS A 55 -7.36 -3.05 -18.65
C HIS A 55 -8.08 -3.68 -19.83
#